data_fbdd592c34fe88777ff79476f23a7090
#
_entry.id   fbdd592c34fe88777ff79476f23a7090
#
_cell.length_a   1.000
_cell.length_b   1.000
_cell.length_c   1.000
_cell.angle_alpha   90.00
_cell.angle_beta   90.00
_cell.angle_gamma   90.00
#
_symmetry.space_group_name_H-M   'P 1'
#
loop_
_entity.id
_entity.type
_entity.pdbx_description
1 polymer ?
#
loop_
_entity_poly.entity_id
_entity_poly.type
_entity_poly.pdbx_seq_one_letter_code
_entity_poly.pdbx_strand_id
1 'polypeptide(L)'
;MTTAQMRIRRIVGALLDRDNPQKMRAYESFADALRDSDTYEDSQLIAVVKEKTKRYRDTLANSTSRVVASRQVAQNMFVLSYVEPGRMINVLEVGGACGASYFETRHLLPNRIAHWSITETPAMTTAGQSLNRDPALSFHSDLTLATAQLASRDLVVAQGVLQYAGDPLQTLNALFELQFAFVYVTRTAVADVESPVFTTQNTELAAHGPGQLPNAPPGKSTQPMTLVSHQSLLSVVPANYEMVFTFDESGERMLAIEDRHVTVRDIGFLARLQPH
;
A
#
# COMPACT_ATOMS: atom_id res chain seq x y z
N MET A 1 23.85 26.76 3.23
CA MET A 1 23.90 25.49 4.01
C MET A 1 24.35 24.38 3.08
N THR A 2 25.37 23.63 3.47
CA THR A 2 25.93 22.55 2.67
C THR A 2 25.00 21.31 2.72
N THR A 3 25.05 20.47 1.69
CA THR A 3 24.27 19.22 1.59
C THR A 3 24.48 18.30 2.81
N ALA A 4 25.65 18.35 3.43
CA ALA A 4 25.98 17.64 4.66
C ALA A 4 25.21 18.17 5.88
N GLN A 5 25.07 19.49 6.01
CA GLN A 5 24.31 20.11 7.11
C GLN A 5 22.79 19.83 7.00
N MET A 6 22.26 19.71 5.77
CA MET A 6 20.86 19.26 5.57
C MET A 6 20.67 17.79 5.92
N ARG A 7 21.64 16.90 5.61
CA ARG A 7 21.59 15.48 6.01
C ARG A 7 21.65 15.30 7.52
N ILE A 8 22.52 16.02 8.21
CA ILE A 8 22.66 15.96 9.68
C ILE A 8 21.38 16.48 10.36
N ARG A 9 20.79 17.60 9.90
CA ARG A 9 19.50 18.09 10.42
C ARG A 9 18.36 17.10 10.21
N ARG A 10 18.35 16.38 9.09
CA ARG A 10 17.33 15.35 8.80
C ARG A 10 17.47 14.13 9.69
N ILE A 11 18.72 13.70 10.00
CA ILE A 11 19.02 12.59 10.91
C ILE A 11 18.71 12.98 12.35
N VAL A 12 19.09 14.17 12.77
CA VAL A 12 18.81 14.69 14.12
C VAL A 12 17.31 14.97 14.30
N GLY A 13 16.62 15.51 13.28
CA GLY A 13 15.16 15.66 13.30
C GLY A 13 14.44 14.32 13.44
N ALA A 14 14.85 13.30 12.67
CA ALA A 14 14.28 11.96 12.76
C ALA A 14 14.61 11.23 14.08
N LEU A 15 15.72 11.58 14.75
CA LEU A 15 16.05 11.08 16.09
C LEU A 15 15.26 11.81 17.18
N LEU A 16 15.05 13.12 17.04
CA LEU A 16 14.24 13.92 17.99
C LEU A 16 12.74 13.63 17.88
N ASP A 17 12.23 13.32 16.69
CA ASP A 17 10.84 12.85 16.51
C ASP A 17 10.60 11.45 17.10
N ARG A 18 11.65 10.63 17.29
CA ARG A 18 11.53 9.36 18.01
C ARG A 18 11.25 9.52 19.50
N ASP A 19 11.72 10.62 20.09
CA ASP A 19 11.60 10.87 21.55
C ASP A 19 10.33 11.67 21.89
N ASN A 20 9.57 12.15 20.92
CA ASN A 20 8.30 12.84 21.13
C ASN A 20 7.27 12.36 20.07
N PRO A 21 6.68 11.17 20.27
CA PRO A 21 5.70 10.63 19.34
C PRO A 21 4.53 11.63 19.21
N GLN A 22 4.19 12.00 17.98
CA GLN A 22 3.04 12.84 17.69
C GLN A 22 1.81 12.22 18.37
N LYS A 23 1.22 12.93 19.34
CA LYS A 23 0.04 12.44 20.05
C LYS A 23 -1.13 12.34 19.05
N MET A 24 -1.60 11.12 18.84
CA MET A 24 -2.71 10.81 17.95
C MET A 24 -4.01 10.78 18.76
N ARG A 25 -5.13 11.14 18.14
CA ARG A 25 -6.45 11.05 18.75
C ARG A 25 -7.03 9.65 18.56
N ALA A 26 -7.68 9.12 19.60
CA ALA A 26 -8.55 7.96 19.49
C ALA A 26 -9.97 8.40 19.13
N TYR A 27 -10.67 7.54 18.41
CA TYR A 27 -12.06 7.74 18.01
C TYR A 27 -12.90 6.53 18.44
N GLU A 28 -14.19 6.76 18.66
CA GLU A 28 -15.13 5.69 19.02
C GLU A 28 -15.41 4.76 17.83
N SER A 29 -15.33 5.29 16.61
CA SER A 29 -15.55 4.52 15.38
C SER A 29 -14.67 5.03 14.23
N PHE A 30 -14.54 4.20 13.19
CA PHE A 30 -13.92 4.63 11.94
C PHE A 30 -14.66 5.81 11.29
N ALA A 31 -15.98 5.84 11.38
CA ALA A 31 -16.78 6.92 10.84
C ALA A 31 -16.46 8.27 11.51
N ASP A 32 -16.12 8.26 12.80
CA ASP A 32 -15.70 9.47 13.52
C ASP A 32 -14.30 9.92 13.05
N ALA A 33 -13.36 8.99 12.91
CA ALA A 33 -12.03 9.28 12.37
C ALA A 33 -12.11 9.82 10.94
N LEU A 34 -13.01 9.26 10.13
CA LEU A 34 -13.22 9.68 8.74
C LEU A 34 -13.73 11.12 8.64
N ARG A 35 -14.62 11.56 9.56
CA ARG A 35 -15.11 12.96 9.58
C ARG A 35 -14.01 13.98 9.86
N ASP A 36 -12.97 13.57 10.59
CA ASP A 36 -11.82 14.42 10.93
C ASP A 36 -10.64 14.20 9.94
N SER A 37 -10.88 13.63 8.76
CA SER A 37 -9.85 13.25 7.78
C SER A 37 -10.07 13.89 6.41
N ASP A 38 -8.98 14.06 5.65
CA ASP A 38 -9.02 14.60 4.28
C ASP A 38 -9.45 13.56 3.24
N THR A 39 -9.32 12.29 3.53
CA THR A 39 -9.55 11.14 2.66
C THR A 39 -8.62 11.04 1.43
N TYR A 40 -8.62 9.87 0.78
CA TYR A 40 -7.89 9.64 -0.48
C TYR A 40 -8.60 10.23 -1.72
N GLU A 41 -9.72 10.96 -1.51
CA GLU A 41 -10.41 11.76 -2.54
C GLU A 41 -9.92 13.22 -2.58
N ASP A 42 -8.99 13.61 -1.70
CA ASP A 42 -8.45 14.98 -1.67
C ASP A 42 -7.72 15.32 -2.97
N SER A 43 -8.11 16.42 -3.59
CA SER A 43 -7.60 16.82 -4.90
C SER A 43 -6.12 17.17 -4.92
N GLN A 44 -5.55 17.70 -3.82
CA GLN A 44 -4.13 18.04 -3.72
C GLN A 44 -3.31 16.74 -3.57
N LEU A 45 -3.78 15.81 -2.74
CA LEU A 45 -3.17 14.49 -2.59
C LEU A 45 -3.12 13.77 -3.93
N ILE A 46 -4.25 13.71 -4.64
CA ILE A 46 -4.37 13.06 -5.95
C ILE A 46 -3.41 13.70 -6.97
N ALA A 47 -3.35 15.04 -7.02
CA ALA A 47 -2.46 15.76 -7.91
C ALA A 47 -0.98 15.43 -7.64
N VAL A 48 -0.57 15.37 -6.37
CA VAL A 48 0.79 15.00 -5.97
C VAL A 48 1.11 13.56 -6.36
N VAL A 49 0.23 12.60 -6.03
CA VAL A 49 0.41 11.18 -6.36
C VAL A 49 0.51 10.98 -7.88
N LYS A 50 -0.40 11.61 -8.63
CA LYS A 50 -0.41 11.56 -10.09
C LYS A 50 0.89 12.08 -10.70
N GLU A 51 1.34 13.27 -10.32
CA GLU A 51 2.56 13.86 -10.88
C GLU A 51 3.82 13.05 -10.50
N LYS A 52 3.90 12.55 -9.27
CA LYS A 52 4.98 11.67 -8.83
C LYS A 52 4.99 10.37 -9.63
N THR A 53 3.85 9.73 -9.80
CA THR A 53 3.74 8.48 -10.57
C THR A 53 4.12 8.69 -12.03
N LYS A 54 3.68 9.80 -12.66
CA LYS A 54 4.08 10.17 -14.02
C LYS A 54 5.59 10.29 -14.16
N ARG A 55 6.24 11.08 -13.28
CA ARG A 55 7.71 11.25 -13.28
C ARG A 55 8.44 9.95 -13.05
N TYR A 56 7.94 9.15 -12.13
CA TYR A 56 8.51 7.85 -11.81
C TYR A 56 8.45 6.91 -13.01
N ARG A 57 7.28 6.76 -13.64
CA ARG A 57 7.10 6.01 -14.89
C ARG A 57 8.07 6.47 -15.97
N ASP A 58 8.16 7.79 -16.20
CA ASP A 58 9.02 8.38 -17.23
C ASP A 58 10.51 8.13 -16.91
N THR A 59 10.90 8.15 -15.63
CA THR A 59 12.25 7.79 -15.18
C THR A 59 12.57 6.32 -15.46
N LEU A 60 11.65 5.41 -15.13
CA LEU A 60 11.80 3.98 -15.41
C LEU A 60 11.93 3.70 -16.91
N ALA A 61 11.09 4.34 -17.73
CA ALA A 61 11.10 4.16 -19.18
C ALA A 61 12.41 4.63 -19.84
N ASN A 62 13.07 5.64 -19.28
CA ASN A 62 14.33 6.18 -19.77
C ASN A 62 15.57 5.55 -19.11
N SER A 63 15.39 4.66 -18.14
CA SER A 63 16.50 4.01 -17.43
C SER A 63 16.91 2.72 -18.15
N THR A 64 18.19 2.58 -18.43
CA THR A 64 18.79 1.31 -18.86
C THR A 64 19.20 0.43 -17.67
N SER A 65 19.20 0.98 -16.47
CA SER A 65 19.59 0.28 -15.24
C SER A 65 18.38 -0.36 -14.57
N ARG A 66 18.50 -1.64 -14.22
CA ARG A 66 17.51 -2.38 -13.42
C ARG A 66 17.87 -2.34 -11.94
N VAL A 67 18.05 -1.15 -11.40
CA VAL A 67 18.36 -0.98 -9.99
C VAL A 67 17.08 -1.07 -9.17
N VAL A 68 17.07 -1.96 -8.20
CA VAL A 68 16.01 -2.04 -7.19
C VAL A 68 16.15 -0.89 -6.20
N ALA A 69 15.19 0.03 -6.21
CA ALA A 69 15.28 1.29 -5.48
C ALA A 69 15.06 1.15 -3.96
N SER A 70 14.38 0.09 -3.51
CA SER A 70 14.05 -0.10 -2.10
C SER A 70 13.85 -1.58 -1.75
N ARG A 71 13.89 -1.90 -0.45
CA ARG A 71 13.58 -3.24 0.07
C ARG A 71 12.17 -3.68 -0.33
N GLN A 72 11.19 -2.77 -0.32
CA GLN A 72 9.82 -3.05 -0.72
C GLN A 72 9.72 -3.48 -2.19
N VAL A 73 10.42 -2.79 -3.09
CA VAL A 73 10.47 -3.17 -4.51
C VAL A 73 11.11 -4.55 -4.67
N ALA A 74 12.21 -4.84 -3.93
CA ALA A 74 12.83 -6.17 -3.95
C ALA A 74 11.86 -7.27 -3.49
N GLN A 75 11.14 -7.03 -2.42
CA GLN A 75 10.14 -7.96 -1.89
C GLN A 75 9.00 -8.20 -2.89
N ASN A 76 8.47 -7.15 -3.50
CA ASN A 76 7.44 -7.27 -4.53
C ASN A 76 7.95 -8.10 -5.73
N MET A 77 9.19 -7.84 -6.19
CA MET A 77 9.79 -8.60 -7.29
C MET A 77 10.00 -10.07 -6.92
N PHE A 78 10.39 -10.36 -5.68
CA PHE A 78 10.51 -11.72 -5.17
C PHE A 78 9.16 -12.45 -5.22
N VAL A 79 8.09 -11.86 -4.67
CA VAL A 79 6.73 -12.44 -4.69
C VAL A 79 6.26 -12.65 -6.12
N LEU A 80 6.37 -11.64 -6.98
CA LEU A 80 5.96 -11.72 -8.38
C LEU A 80 6.74 -12.77 -9.18
N SER A 81 7.99 -13.06 -8.81
CA SER A 81 8.79 -14.12 -9.44
C SER A 81 8.44 -15.51 -8.91
N TYR A 82 7.98 -15.59 -7.66
CA TYR A 82 7.58 -16.84 -7.01
C TYR A 82 6.21 -17.35 -7.48
N VAL A 83 5.25 -16.43 -7.62
CA VAL A 83 3.89 -16.75 -8.08
C VAL A 83 3.94 -17.30 -9.50
N GLU A 84 3.47 -18.53 -9.73
CA GLU A 84 3.36 -19.15 -11.05
C GLU A 84 4.61 -18.96 -11.92
N PRO A 85 5.75 -19.55 -11.58
CA PRO A 85 7.00 -19.37 -12.31
C PRO A 85 6.86 -19.78 -13.79
N GLY A 86 7.48 -19.03 -14.67
CA GLY A 86 7.58 -19.36 -16.11
C GLY A 86 6.41 -18.92 -16.98
N ARG A 87 5.33 -18.33 -16.42
CA ARG A 87 4.23 -17.76 -17.21
C ARG A 87 3.93 -16.31 -16.84
N MET A 88 3.21 -15.62 -17.71
CA MET A 88 2.63 -14.31 -17.39
C MET A 88 1.45 -14.49 -16.45
N ILE A 89 1.26 -13.52 -15.55
CA ILE A 89 0.19 -13.56 -14.53
C ILE A 89 -0.75 -12.36 -14.67
N ASN A 90 -1.97 -12.56 -14.21
CA ASN A 90 -2.96 -11.51 -13.99
C ASN A 90 -2.91 -11.06 -12.54
N VAL A 91 -2.88 -9.76 -12.31
CA VAL A 91 -2.78 -9.16 -10.97
C VAL A 91 -3.97 -8.26 -10.72
N LEU A 92 -4.63 -8.44 -9.58
CA LEU A 92 -5.55 -7.47 -8.99
C LEU A 92 -4.82 -6.72 -7.89
N GLU A 93 -4.67 -5.42 -8.00
CA GLU A 93 -4.12 -4.58 -6.93
C GLU A 93 -5.22 -3.72 -6.30
N VAL A 94 -5.38 -3.83 -4.98
CA VAL A 94 -6.32 -3.02 -4.21
C VAL A 94 -5.56 -1.86 -3.57
N GLY A 95 -6.02 -0.63 -3.83
CA GLY A 95 -5.34 0.58 -3.34
C GLY A 95 -4.02 0.87 -4.07
N GLY A 96 -3.93 0.55 -5.37
CA GLY A 96 -2.70 0.70 -6.16
C GLY A 96 -2.40 2.13 -6.62
N ALA A 97 -3.16 3.11 -6.16
CA ALA A 97 -3.07 4.51 -6.52
C ALA A 97 -3.02 4.71 -8.06
N CYS A 98 -2.01 5.41 -8.58
CA CYS A 98 -1.85 5.61 -10.02
C CYS A 98 -0.98 4.54 -10.71
N GLY A 99 -0.76 3.37 -10.10
CA GLY A 99 -0.14 2.20 -10.73
C GLY A 99 1.39 2.14 -10.68
N ALA A 100 2.02 2.70 -9.64
CA ALA A 100 3.48 2.67 -9.50
C ALA A 100 4.05 1.25 -9.50
N SER A 101 3.42 0.32 -8.78
CA SER A 101 3.82 -1.10 -8.71
C SER A 101 3.82 -1.78 -10.07
N TYR A 102 2.83 -1.46 -10.91
CA TYR A 102 2.79 -1.94 -12.29
C TYR A 102 3.98 -1.46 -13.11
N PHE A 103 4.29 -0.15 -13.10
CA PHE A 103 5.39 0.40 -13.88
C PHE A 103 6.75 -0.16 -13.43
N GLU A 104 6.95 -0.34 -12.13
CA GLU A 104 8.14 -1.00 -11.58
C GLU A 104 8.26 -2.43 -12.08
N THR A 105 7.16 -3.19 -12.01
CA THR A 105 7.14 -4.58 -12.44
C THR A 105 7.43 -4.70 -13.95
N ARG A 106 6.83 -3.87 -14.78
CA ARG A 106 7.09 -3.86 -16.22
C ARG A 106 8.55 -3.53 -16.53
N HIS A 107 9.18 -2.66 -15.77
CA HIS A 107 10.59 -2.32 -15.94
C HIS A 107 11.53 -3.46 -15.50
N LEU A 108 11.28 -4.04 -14.32
CA LEU A 108 12.16 -5.04 -13.72
C LEU A 108 11.91 -6.47 -14.23
N LEU A 109 10.64 -6.81 -14.54
CA LEU A 109 10.16 -8.11 -15.01
C LEU A 109 9.30 -7.94 -16.27
N PRO A 110 9.86 -7.55 -17.42
CA PRO A 110 9.13 -7.04 -18.59
C PRO A 110 8.12 -8.02 -19.20
N ASN A 111 8.30 -9.33 -19.03
CA ASN A 111 7.43 -10.37 -19.61
C ASN A 111 6.63 -11.11 -18.52
N ARG A 112 6.43 -10.47 -17.36
CA ARG A 112 5.80 -11.14 -16.22
C ARG A 112 4.29 -10.93 -16.15
N ILE A 113 3.79 -9.79 -16.61
CA ILE A 113 2.40 -9.37 -16.44
C ILE A 113 1.61 -9.54 -17.73
N ALA A 114 0.52 -10.32 -17.67
CA ALA A 114 -0.48 -10.43 -18.72
C ALA A 114 -1.46 -9.26 -18.63
N HIS A 115 -2.04 -9.04 -17.45
CA HIS A 115 -2.89 -7.90 -17.14
C HIS A 115 -2.76 -7.51 -15.68
N TRP A 116 -2.81 -6.20 -15.40
CA TRP A 116 -2.81 -5.63 -14.06
C TRP A 116 -4.03 -4.74 -13.91
N SER A 117 -4.95 -5.14 -13.05
CA SER A 117 -6.18 -4.40 -12.78
C SER A 117 -6.09 -3.77 -11.39
N ILE A 118 -6.32 -2.47 -11.30
CA ILE A 118 -6.27 -1.72 -10.05
C ILE A 118 -7.69 -1.32 -9.65
N THR A 119 -8.06 -1.58 -8.39
CA THR A 119 -9.24 -0.97 -7.79
C THR A 119 -8.84 0.12 -6.82
N GLU A 120 -9.48 1.29 -6.97
CA GLU A 120 -9.16 2.51 -6.24
C GLU A 120 -10.41 3.39 -6.05
N THR A 121 -10.26 4.46 -5.26
CA THR A 121 -11.30 5.47 -5.11
C THR A 121 -11.64 6.12 -6.48
N PRO A 122 -12.85 6.64 -6.69
CA PRO A 122 -13.27 7.18 -7.99
C PRO A 122 -12.33 8.25 -8.55
N ALA A 123 -11.89 9.19 -7.71
CA ALA A 123 -11.01 10.26 -8.16
C ALA A 123 -9.58 9.76 -8.47
N MET A 124 -9.04 8.82 -7.68
CA MET A 124 -7.74 8.20 -7.95
C MET A 124 -7.79 7.31 -9.20
N THR A 125 -8.89 6.57 -9.41
CA THR A 125 -9.17 5.81 -10.64
C THR A 125 -9.09 6.71 -11.87
N THR A 126 -9.78 7.87 -11.84
CA THR A 126 -9.73 8.87 -12.93
C THR A 126 -8.30 9.38 -13.16
N ALA A 127 -7.57 9.65 -12.09
CA ALA A 127 -6.17 10.08 -12.18
C ALA A 127 -5.28 9.02 -12.82
N GLY A 128 -5.39 7.76 -12.41
CA GLY A 128 -4.65 6.63 -12.97
C GLY A 128 -4.96 6.39 -14.44
N GLN A 129 -6.24 6.35 -14.81
CA GLN A 129 -6.68 6.23 -16.20
C GLN A 129 -6.08 7.32 -17.10
N SER A 130 -6.00 8.56 -16.61
CA SER A 130 -5.43 9.69 -17.37
C SER A 130 -3.93 9.54 -17.66
N LEU A 131 -3.20 8.80 -16.86
CA LEU A 131 -1.77 8.49 -17.03
C LEU A 131 -1.53 7.25 -17.90
N ASN A 132 -2.49 6.34 -17.91
CA ASN A 132 -2.31 5.04 -18.54
C ASN A 132 -2.29 5.12 -20.08
N ARG A 133 -1.36 4.38 -20.69
CA ARG A 133 -1.25 4.17 -22.15
C ARG A 133 -0.98 2.70 -22.50
N ASP A 134 -0.90 1.84 -21.49
CA ASP A 134 -0.64 0.41 -21.67
C ASP A 134 -1.95 -0.38 -21.55
N PRO A 135 -2.35 -1.15 -22.58
CA PRO A 135 -3.57 -1.94 -22.54
C PRO A 135 -3.54 -3.06 -21.49
N ALA A 136 -2.34 -3.43 -21.00
CA ALA A 136 -2.20 -4.41 -19.92
C ALA A 136 -2.46 -3.83 -18.53
N LEU A 137 -2.76 -2.53 -18.39
CA LEU A 137 -3.10 -1.87 -17.13
C LEU A 137 -4.51 -1.29 -17.21
N SER A 138 -5.34 -1.55 -16.20
CA SER A 138 -6.67 -0.95 -16.10
C SER A 138 -6.95 -0.44 -14.68
N PHE A 139 -7.87 0.53 -14.57
CA PHE A 139 -8.27 1.13 -13.28
C PHE A 139 -9.79 1.14 -13.16
N HIS A 140 -10.28 0.78 -12.00
CA HIS A 140 -11.71 0.64 -11.69
C HIS A 140 -11.98 1.17 -10.28
N SER A 141 -13.16 1.74 -10.08
CA SER A 141 -13.65 2.12 -8.74
C SER A 141 -14.50 1.04 -8.08
N ASP A 142 -14.62 -0.11 -8.72
CA ASP A 142 -15.40 -1.26 -8.25
C ASP A 142 -14.57 -2.53 -8.36
N LEU A 143 -14.52 -3.31 -7.26
CA LEU A 143 -13.72 -4.52 -7.13
C LEU A 143 -14.20 -5.63 -8.09
N THR A 144 -15.50 -5.73 -8.30
CA THR A 144 -16.10 -6.72 -9.21
C THR A 144 -15.70 -6.44 -10.65
N LEU A 145 -15.79 -5.17 -11.08
CA LEU A 145 -15.37 -4.75 -12.41
C LEU A 145 -13.86 -4.95 -12.60
N ALA A 146 -13.04 -4.61 -11.59
CA ALA A 146 -11.60 -4.83 -11.64
C ALA A 146 -11.25 -6.31 -11.80
N THR A 147 -11.93 -7.19 -11.06
CA THR A 147 -11.72 -8.64 -11.12
C THR A 147 -12.18 -9.23 -12.46
N ALA A 148 -13.28 -8.73 -13.02
CA ALA A 148 -13.83 -9.22 -14.29
C ALA A 148 -12.94 -8.94 -15.51
N GLN A 149 -11.97 -8.02 -15.41
CA GLN A 149 -10.99 -7.74 -16.47
C GLN A 149 -9.89 -8.81 -16.57
N LEU A 150 -9.75 -9.66 -15.58
CA LEU A 150 -8.67 -10.63 -15.49
C LEU A 150 -9.08 -11.97 -16.12
N ALA A 151 -8.25 -12.51 -16.99
CA ALA A 151 -8.47 -13.80 -17.62
C ALA A 151 -8.29 -14.98 -16.65
N SER A 152 -7.49 -14.81 -15.59
CA SER A 152 -7.30 -15.76 -14.50
C SER A 152 -7.11 -15.02 -13.17
N ARG A 153 -7.36 -15.71 -12.07
CA ARG A 153 -7.19 -15.19 -10.71
C ARG A 153 -5.87 -15.66 -10.13
N ASP A 154 -4.77 -15.05 -10.61
CA ASP A 154 -3.44 -15.52 -10.23
C ASP A 154 -2.95 -14.89 -8.92
N LEU A 155 -2.99 -13.56 -8.83
CA LEU A 155 -2.50 -12.82 -7.66
C LEU A 155 -3.40 -11.64 -7.33
N VAL A 156 -3.84 -11.53 -6.08
CA VAL A 156 -4.36 -10.28 -5.53
C VAL A 156 -3.34 -9.66 -4.58
N VAL A 157 -3.15 -8.34 -4.69
CA VAL A 157 -2.19 -7.55 -3.90
C VAL A 157 -2.94 -6.49 -3.11
N ALA A 158 -2.69 -6.43 -1.80
CA ALA A 158 -3.14 -5.35 -0.91
C ALA A 158 -1.91 -4.74 -0.23
N GLN A 159 -1.42 -3.62 -0.77
CA GLN A 159 -0.17 -2.99 -0.31
C GLN A 159 -0.44 -1.69 0.44
N GLY A 160 -0.31 -1.72 1.77
CA GLY A 160 -0.46 -0.53 2.61
C GLY A 160 -1.87 0.06 2.55
N VAL A 161 -2.89 -0.77 2.40
CA VAL A 161 -4.30 -0.35 2.23
C VAL A 161 -5.20 -0.79 3.37
N LEU A 162 -4.97 -1.98 3.97
CA LEU A 162 -5.90 -2.57 4.93
C LEU A 162 -6.12 -1.68 6.16
N GLN A 163 -5.08 -1.04 6.68
CA GLN A 163 -5.20 -0.14 7.83
C GLN A 163 -6.04 1.12 7.56
N TYR A 164 -6.33 1.44 6.30
CA TYR A 164 -7.18 2.57 5.92
C TYR A 164 -8.62 2.16 5.60
N ALA A 165 -8.93 0.87 5.71
CA ALA A 165 -10.29 0.35 5.63
C ALA A 165 -11.02 0.53 6.96
N GLY A 166 -12.34 0.74 6.89
CA GLY A 166 -13.18 0.81 8.09
C GLY A 166 -13.18 -0.48 8.91
N ASP A 167 -13.13 -1.61 8.21
CA ASP A 167 -12.94 -2.94 8.78
C ASP A 167 -11.86 -3.69 7.97
N PRO A 168 -10.60 -3.71 8.46
CA PRO A 168 -9.50 -4.42 7.82
C PRO A 168 -9.74 -5.93 7.69
N LEU A 169 -10.42 -6.54 8.67
CA LEU A 169 -10.67 -7.98 8.71
C LEU A 169 -11.72 -8.37 7.67
N GLN A 170 -12.82 -7.64 7.58
CA GLN A 170 -13.84 -7.84 6.56
C GLN A 170 -13.26 -7.60 5.16
N THR A 171 -12.44 -6.55 4.99
CA THR A 171 -11.78 -6.25 3.72
C THR A 171 -10.86 -7.39 3.29
N LEU A 172 -10.03 -7.90 4.21
CA LEU A 172 -9.15 -9.02 3.92
C LEU A 172 -9.93 -10.30 3.60
N ASN A 173 -11.01 -10.59 4.35
CA ASN A 173 -11.88 -11.74 4.07
C ASN A 173 -12.47 -11.64 2.66
N ALA A 174 -12.96 -10.48 2.26
CA ALA A 174 -13.50 -10.26 0.91
C ALA A 174 -12.45 -10.54 -0.20
N LEU A 175 -11.15 -10.27 0.05
CA LEU A 175 -10.10 -10.62 -0.89
C LEU A 175 -9.90 -12.13 -1.01
N PHE A 176 -10.00 -12.89 0.09
CA PHE A 176 -9.97 -14.36 0.06
C PHE A 176 -11.17 -14.96 -0.65
N GLU A 177 -12.36 -14.35 -0.50
CA GLU A 177 -13.59 -14.78 -1.19
C GLU A 177 -13.49 -14.67 -2.72
N LEU A 178 -12.60 -13.83 -3.24
CA LEU A 178 -12.32 -13.76 -4.68
C LEU A 178 -11.61 -14.99 -5.22
N GLN A 179 -11.10 -15.91 -4.38
CA GLN A 179 -10.48 -17.18 -4.77
C GLN A 179 -9.32 -17.01 -5.76
N PHE A 180 -8.43 -16.05 -5.51
CA PHE A 180 -7.17 -15.95 -6.24
C PHE A 180 -6.21 -17.07 -5.81
N ALA A 181 -5.40 -17.58 -6.75
CA ALA A 181 -4.37 -18.58 -6.45
C ALA A 181 -3.40 -18.10 -5.36
N PHE A 182 -3.12 -16.78 -5.34
CA PHE A 182 -2.29 -16.16 -4.31
C PHE A 182 -2.91 -14.86 -3.80
N VAL A 183 -2.78 -14.64 -2.49
CA VAL A 183 -3.13 -13.38 -1.80
C VAL A 183 -1.85 -12.82 -1.17
N TYR A 184 -1.42 -11.66 -1.62
CA TYR A 184 -0.26 -10.94 -1.12
C TYR A 184 -0.68 -9.68 -0.38
N VAL A 185 -0.44 -9.67 0.91
CA VAL A 185 -0.64 -8.51 1.79
C VAL A 185 0.73 -7.98 2.20
N THR A 186 0.91 -6.66 2.20
CA THR A 186 2.19 -6.04 2.56
C THR A 186 1.97 -4.63 3.10
N ARG A 187 2.91 -4.11 3.90
CA ARG A 187 2.85 -2.79 4.52
C ARG A 187 1.56 -2.56 5.33
N THR A 188 1.09 -3.60 5.99
CA THR A 188 -0.10 -3.50 6.83
C THR A 188 0.31 -3.23 8.27
N ALA A 189 -0.11 -2.09 8.80
CA ALA A 189 0.11 -1.74 10.19
C ALA A 189 -0.76 -2.60 11.11
N VAL A 190 -0.12 -3.36 12.00
CA VAL A 190 -0.77 -4.10 13.08
C VAL A 190 -0.28 -3.58 14.42
N ALA A 191 -1.12 -3.72 15.43
CA ALA A 191 -0.86 -3.17 16.76
C ALA A 191 -1.01 -4.24 17.85
N ASP A 192 -0.37 -4.02 18.99
CA ASP A 192 -0.57 -4.82 20.19
C ASP A 192 -1.82 -4.33 20.93
N VAL A 193 -2.98 -4.77 20.44
CA VAL A 193 -4.32 -4.37 20.94
C VAL A 193 -5.27 -5.56 21.00
N GLU A 194 -6.16 -5.56 21.98
CA GLU A 194 -7.19 -6.59 22.13
C GLU A 194 -8.42 -6.35 21.23
N SER A 195 -8.71 -5.09 20.95
CA SER A 195 -9.82 -4.65 20.09
C SER A 195 -9.36 -3.58 19.10
N PRO A 196 -10.07 -3.40 17.97
CA PRO A 196 -9.70 -2.39 16.98
C PRO A 196 -9.58 -1.00 17.60
N VAL A 197 -8.54 -0.26 17.19
CA VAL A 197 -8.32 1.14 17.57
C VAL A 197 -8.48 2.01 16.34
N PHE A 198 -9.38 2.99 16.43
CA PHE A 198 -9.63 3.97 15.37
C PHE A 198 -8.87 5.25 15.68
N THR A 199 -8.08 5.70 14.72
CA THR A 199 -7.25 6.91 14.84
C THR A 199 -7.07 7.58 13.48
N THR A 200 -6.27 8.63 13.42
CA THR A 200 -5.90 9.29 12.16
C THR A 200 -4.38 9.33 12.03
N GLN A 201 -3.89 9.22 10.80
CA GLN A 201 -2.49 9.38 10.47
C GLN A 201 -2.29 10.67 9.67
N ASN A 202 -1.37 11.52 10.14
CA ASN A 202 -0.94 12.72 9.41
C ASN A 202 0.33 12.41 8.62
N THR A 203 0.29 12.64 7.32
CA THR A 203 1.43 12.40 6.42
C THR A 203 1.66 13.63 5.56
N GLU A 204 2.93 14.04 5.41
CA GLU A 204 3.29 15.11 4.49
C GLU A 204 2.82 14.76 3.06
N LEU A 205 2.17 15.69 2.35
CA LEU A 205 1.71 15.48 0.98
C LEU A 205 2.83 14.95 0.08
N ALA A 206 4.04 15.48 0.25
CA ALA A 206 5.23 15.06 -0.49
C ALA A 206 5.64 13.59 -0.23
N ALA A 207 5.17 12.96 0.85
CA ALA A 207 5.48 11.56 1.17
C ALA A 207 4.60 10.56 0.42
N HIS A 208 3.42 10.97 -0.08
CA HIS A 208 2.55 10.11 -0.86
C HIS A 208 3.08 9.85 -2.28
N GLY A 209 2.82 8.65 -2.80
CA GLY A 209 3.24 8.22 -4.14
C GLY A 209 4.75 7.91 -4.27
N PRO A 210 5.20 7.40 -5.42
CA PRO A 210 6.56 6.94 -5.64
C PRO A 210 7.55 8.08 -5.84
N GLY A 211 8.82 7.83 -5.49
CA GLY A 211 9.92 8.76 -5.76
C GLY A 211 9.79 10.11 -5.05
N GLN A 212 10.45 11.12 -5.59
CA GLN A 212 10.44 12.49 -5.05
C GLN A 212 9.83 13.46 -6.08
N LEU A 213 9.10 14.45 -5.59
CA LEU A 213 8.62 15.58 -6.37
C LEU A 213 9.37 16.84 -5.92
N PRO A 214 10.32 17.36 -6.75
CA PRO A 214 10.89 18.67 -6.49
C PRO A 214 9.79 19.72 -6.44
N ASN A 215 9.82 20.58 -5.43
CA ASN A 215 8.80 21.59 -5.21
C ASN A 215 7.38 21.03 -4.97
N ALA A 216 7.29 19.87 -4.30
CA ALA A 216 6.00 19.37 -3.83
C ALA A 216 5.29 20.48 -3.00
N PRO A 217 3.97 20.64 -3.14
CA PRO A 217 3.25 21.59 -2.32
C PRO A 217 3.47 21.26 -0.83
N PRO A 218 3.65 22.27 0.02
CA PRO A 218 3.67 22.05 1.46
C PRO A 218 2.27 21.65 1.93
N GLY A 219 2.21 20.88 3.01
CA GLY A 219 0.96 20.49 3.63
C GLY A 219 1.00 19.03 4.07
N LYS A 220 -0.01 18.69 4.85
CA LYS A 220 -0.24 17.32 5.37
C LYS A 220 -1.58 16.85 4.87
N SER A 221 -1.69 15.55 4.72
CA SER A 221 -2.96 14.86 4.51
C SER A 221 -3.21 13.97 5.72
N THR A 222 -4.43 14.03 6.22
CA THR A 222 -4.90 13.26 7.37
C THR A 222 -5.75 12.11 6.87
N GLN A 223 -5.37 10.87 7.19
CA GLN A 223 -6.07 9.68 6.75
C GLN A 223 -6.65 8.94 7.97
N PRO A 224 -7.90 8.43 7.91
CA PRO A 224 -8.44 7.60 8.97
C PRO A 224 -7.70 6.26 8.96
N MET A 225 -7.48 5.68 10.13
CA MET A 225 -6.75 4.44 10.29
C MET A 225 -7.40 3.54 11.32
N THR A 226 -7.53 2.26 10.99
CA THR A 226 -7.95 1.19 11.90
C THR A 226 -6.76 0.30 12.19
N LEU A 227 -6.36 0.21 13.45
CA LEU A 227 -5.34 -0.71 13.93
C LEU A 227 -6.00 -1.95 14.51
N VAL A 228 -5.60 -3.12 14.05
CA VAL A 228 -6.02 -4.44 14.56
C VAL A 228 -4.81 -5.24 15.01
N SER A 229 -5.03 -6.28 15.83
CA SER A 229 -3.92 -7.16 16.21
C SER A 229 -3.46 -8.02 15.05
N HIS A 230 -2.17 -8.41 15.07
CA HIS A 230 -1.62 -9.37 14.11
C HIS A 230 -2.39 -10.70 14.13
N GLN A 231 -2.74 -11.18 15.34
CA GLN A 231 -3.49 -12.41 15.50
C GLN A 231 -4.88 -12.31 14.86
N SER A 232 -5.60 -11.21 15.08
CA SER A 232 -6.92 -10.98 14.47
C SER A 232 -6.81 -10.97 12.95
N LEU A 233 -5.78 -10.31 12.39
CA LEU A 233 -5.59 -10.26 10.93
C LEU A 233 -5.34 -11.67 10.36
N LEU A 234 -4.49 -12.48 11.01
CA LEU A 234 -4.23 -13.85 10.54
C LEU A 234 -5.40 -14.80 10.74
N SER A 235 -6.28 -14.54 11.71
CA SER A 235 -7.43 -15.41 12.00
C SER A 235 -8.48 -15.45 10.87
N VAL A 236 -8.47 -14.47 9.97
CA VAL A 236 -9.38 -14.45 8.80
C VAL A 236 -8.83 -15.20 7.58
N VAL A 237 -7.60 -15.72 7.66
CA VAL A 237 -7.05 -16.57 6.59
C VAL A 237 -7.82 -17.89 6.55
N PRO A 238 -8.53 -18.21 5.45
CA PRO A 238 -9.37 -19.40 5.39
C PRO A 238 -8.53 -20.69 5.39
N ALA A 239 -9.09 -21.79 5.87
CA ALA A 239 -8.41 -23.08 5.96
C ALA A 239 -7.97 -23.67 4.62
N ASN A 240 -8.58 -23.26 3.50
CA ASN A 240 -8.17 -23.63 2.15
C ASN A 240 -7.02 -22.77 1.60
N TYR A 241 -6.46 -21.85 2.39
CA TYR A 241 -5.23 -21.13 2.06
C TYR A 241 -4.09 -21.54 2.98
N GLU A 242 -2.92 -21.77 2.39
CA GLU A 242 -1.66 -22.03 3.08
C GLU A 242 -0.85 -20.75 3.17
N MET A 243 -0.33 -20.45 4.34
CA MET A 243 0.63 -19.35 4.53
C MET A 243 1.99 -19.77 3.97
N VAL A 244 2.44 -19.10 2.90
CA VAL A 244 3.70 -19.41 2.22
C VAL A 244 4.88 -18.66 2.86
N PHE A 245 4.72 -17.34 3.03
CA PHE A 245 5.70 -16.46 3.65
C PHE A 245 5.01 -15.47 4.58
N THR A 246 5.74 -15.06 5.62
CA THR A 246 5.43 -13.89 6.43
C THR A 246 6.60 -12.93 6.40
N PHE A 247 6.33 -11.63 6.45
CA PHE A 247 7.34 -10.58 6.39
C PHE A 247 7.17 -9.64 7.59
N ASP A 248 8.26 -9.42 8.34
CA ASP A 248 8.39 -8.28 9.23
C ASP A 248 9.00 -7.12 8.44
N GLU A 249 8.19 -6.13 8.10
CA GLU A 249 8.57 -5.07 7.16
C GLU A 249 9.16 -3.84 7.84
N SER A 250 8.75 -3.57 9.06
CA SER A 250 9.33 -2.51 9.90
C SER A 250 9.63 -3.05 11.28
N GLY A 251 10.60 -2.43 11.94
CA GLY A 251 10.75 -2.62 13.38
C GLY A 251 9.54 -2.08 14.14
N GLU A 252 9.39 -2.51 15.40
CA GLU A 252 8.38 -1.97 16.30
C GLU A 252 8.57 -0.46 16.50
N ARG A 253 7.46 0.25 16.52
CA ARG A 253 7.39 1.67 16.84
C ARG A 253 6.27 1.94 17.82
N MET A 254 6.47 2.87 18.75
CA MET A 254 5.45 3.32 19.67
C MET A 254 4.62 4.43 19.04
N LEU A 255 3.31 4.29 19.08
CA LEU A 255 2.38 5.38 18.80
C LEU A 255 1.76 5.84 20.13
N ALA A 256 1.76 7.14 20.35
CA ALA A 256 1.02 7.76 21.47
C ALA A 256 -0.40 8.07 20.98
N ILE A 257 -1.37 7.28 21.40
CA ILE A 257 -2.80 7.49 21.06
C ILE A 257 -3.50 7.92 22.34
N GLU A 258 -3.83 9.21 22.44
CA GLU A 258 -4.29 9.84 23.68
C GLU A 258 -3.33 9.56 24.85
N ASP A 259 -3.79 8.90 25.90
CA ASP A 259 -2.99 8.58 27.09
C ASP A 259 -2.45 7.14 27.05
N ARG A 260 -2.54 6.47 25.88
CA ARG A 260 -2.06 5.10 25.68
C ARG A 260 -0.85 5.09 24.76
N HIS A 261 0.10 4.19 25.07
CA HIS A 261 1.16 3.85 24.16
C HIS A 261 0.84 2.50 23.51
N VAL A 262 0.79 2.46 22.20
CA VAL A 262 0.47 1.26 21.42
C VAL A 262 1.68 0.90 20.58
N THR A 263 2.17 -0.33 20.73
CA THR A 263 3.25 -0.85 19.87
C THR A 263 2.66 -1.22 18.51
N VAL A 264 3.25 -0.69 17.44
CA VAL A 264 2.82 -0.94 16.06
C VAL A 264 4.00 -1.41 15.23
N ARG A 265 3.75 -2.33 14.32
CA ARG A 265 4.70 -2.76 13.29
C ARG A 265 4.00 -2.97 11.96
N ASP A 266 4.74 -2.90 10.87
CA ASP A 266 4.21 -3.22 9.56
C ASP A 266 4.56 -4.68 9.23
N ILE A 267 3.59 -5.41 8.77
CA ILE A 267 3.72 -6.81 8.38
C ILE A 267 3.29 -7.04 6.94
N GLY A 268 3.69 -8.17 6.40
CA GLY A 268 3.16 -8.71 5.16
C GLY A 268 3.14 -10.24 5.18
N PHE A 269 2.40 -10.82 4.25
CA PHE A 269 2.37 -12.24 4.01
C PHE A 269 1.97 -12.59 2.58
N LEU A 270 2.34 -13.77 2.14
CA LEU A 270 1.84 -14.43 0.95
C LEU A 270 1.10 -15.70 1.35
N ALA A 271 -0.18 -15.79 0.97
CA ALA A 271 -0.99 -16.99 1.14
C ALA A 271 -1.30 -17.61 -0.23
N ARG A 272 -1.36 -18.94 -0.31
CA ARG A 272 -1.64 -19.72 -1.52
C ARG A 272 -2.91 -20.55 -1.33
N LEU A 273 -3.81 -20.48 -2.31
CA LEU A 273 -4.98 -21.35 -2.38
C LEU A 273 -4.51 -22.81 -2.59
N GLN A 274 -4.96 -23.70 -1.73
CA GLN A 274 -4.66 -25.13 -1.86
C GLN A 274 -5.52 -25.75 -2.98
N PRO A 275 -4.93 -26.58 -3.83
CA PRO A 275 -5.73 -27.34 -4.80
C PRO A 275 -6.69 -28.29 -4.06
N HIS A 276 -7.92 -28.34 -4.55
CA HIS A 276 -8.93 -29.29 -4.06
C HIS A 276 -8.59 -30.72 -4.45
#